data_d563f1ab7aaa86e696a30901d89a22a3
#
_entry.id   d563f1ab7aaa86e696a30901d89a22a3
#
_cell.length_a   1.000
_cell.length_b   1.000
_cell.length_c   1.000
_cell.angle_alpha   90.00
_cell.angle_beta   90.00
_cell.angle_gamma   90.00
#
_symmetry.space_group_name_H-M   'P 1'
#
loop_
_entity.id
_entity.type
_entity.pdbx_description
1 polymer ?
#
loop_
_entity_poly.entity_id
_entity_poly.type
_entity_poly.pdbx_seq_one_letter_code
_entity_poly.pdbx_strand_id
1 'polypeptide(L)'
;MLSTGTAIGPFLSMLQQSEVWQKYQHINLVHGVRKNSDLSYQELIGKLKRLYTSQLNYIPVVSREAPLQGLAGRITTVIENNALYEHVGLCATPNNAQFMLCGNPQMVKDTTELLLAQNYKRNRRKEPGHITVEQYW
;
A
#
# COMPACT_ATOMS: atom_id res chain seq x y z
N MET A 1 0.73 -1.21 -2.87
CA MET A 1 0.27 0.20 -2.85
C MET A 1 0.14 0.65 -1.41
N LEU A 2 0.92 1.63 -1.01
CA LEU A 2 0.95 2.14 0.36
C LEU A 2 0.48 3.60 0.36
N SER A 3 -0.62 3.89 1.04
CA SER A 3 -1.24 5.21 1.02
C SER A 3 -1.66 5.67 2.40
N THR A 4 -1.75 6.98 2.60
CA THR A 4 -2.30 7.58 3.81
C THR A 4 -3.49 8.49 3.49
N GLY A 5 -4.52 8.43 4.34
CA GLY A 5 -5.68 9.32 4.25
C GLY A 5 -6.35 9.31 2.88
N THR A 6 -6.63 10.49 2.34
CA THR A 6 -7.27 10.65 1.03
C THR A 6 -6.34 10.39 -0.15
N ALA A 7 -5.04 10.25 0.08
CA ALA A 7 -4.07 9.92 -0.97
C ALA A 7 -4.23 8.49 -1.52
N ILE A 8 -5.17 7.72 -1.02
CA ILE A 8 -5.57 6.44 -1.61
C ILE A 8 -6.27 6.63 -2.97
N GLY A 9 -6.83 7.82 -3.22
CA GLY A 9 -7.58 8.12 -4.45
C GLY A 9 -6.86 7.75 -5.76
N PRO A 10 -5.61 8.20 -5.98
CA PRO A 10 -4.85 7.83 -7.17
C PRO A 10 -4.72 6.31 -7.38
N PHE A 11 -4.51 5.55 -6.31
CA PHE A 11 -4.45 4.09 -6.40
C PHE A 11 -5.81 3.48 -6.77
N LEU A 12 -6.89 4.02 -6.23
CA LEU A 12 -8.23 3.55 -6.58
C LEU A 12 -8.54 3.81 -8.06
N SER A 13 -8.05 4.93 -8.62
CA SER A 13 -8.17 5.20 -10.06
C SER A 13 -7.44 4.16 -10.89
N MET A 14 -6.22 3.79 -10.48
CA MET A 14 -5.46 2.74 -11.15
C MET A 14 -6.15 1.38 -11.07
N LEU A 15 -6.74 1.06 -9.93
CA LEU A 15 -7.40 -0.23 -9.70
C LEU A 15 -8.72 -0.37 -10.49
N GLN A 16 -9.22 0.69 -11.10
CA GLN A 16 -10.37 0.66 -11.99
C GLN A 16 -9.97 0.37 -13.45
N GLN A 17 -8.66 0.30 -13.74
CA GLN A 17 -8.14 -0.02 -15.07
C GLN A 17 -7.82 -1.51 -15.17
N SER A 18 -8.05 -2.10 -16.33
CA SER A 18 -7.82 -3.53 -16.53
C SER A 18 -6.34 -3.92 -16.54
N GLU A 19 -5.47 -3.01 -16.94
CA GLU A 19 -4.04 -3.28 -17.14
C GLU A 19 -3.34 -3.71 -15.86
N VAL A 20 -3.66 -3.09 -14.73
CA VAL A 20 -3.01 -3.40 -13.46
C VAL A 20 -3.29 -4.84 -13.02
N TRP A 21 -4.50 -5.34 -13.31
CA TRP A 21 -4.90 -6.70 -12.95
C TRP A 21 -4.30 -7.78 -13.86
N GLN A 22 -3.92 -7.40 -15.06
CA GLN A 22 -3.21 -8.27 -15.98
C GLN A 22 -1.72 -8.34 -15.64
N LYS A 23 -1.17 -7.25 -15.11
CA LYS A 23 0.27 -7.14 -14.82
C LYS A 23 0.69 -7.80 -13.51
N TYR A 24 -0.16 -7.72 -12.47
CA TYR A 24 0.19 -8.20 -11.13
C TYR A 24 -0.71 -9.33 -10.68
N GLN A 25 -0.10 -10.37 -10.14
CA GLN A 25 -0.82 -11.53 -9.61
C GLN A 25 -1.56 -11.17 -8.30
N HIS A 26 -0.93 -10.37 -7.45
CA HIS A 26 -1.50 -9.90 -6.18
C HIS A 26 -1.27 -8.42 -6.03
N ILE A 27 -2.30 -7.72 -5.55
CA ILE A 27 -2.22 -6.31 -5.22
C ILE A 27 -2.66 -6.14 -3.77
N ASN A 28 -1.76 -5.56 -2.96
CA ASN A 28 -2.03 -5.26 -1.57
C ASN A 28 -2.20 -3.75 -1.44
N LEU A 29 -3.42 -3.32 -1.14
CA LEU A 29 -3.77 -1.91 -0.96
C LEU A 29 -3.76 -1.61 0.53
N VAL A 30 -2.74 -0.91 0.99
CA VAL A 30 -2.54 -0.54 2.39
C VAL A 30 -2.99 0.89 2.60
N HIS A 31 -3.88 1.09 3.55
CA HIS A 31 -4.51 2.38 3.83
C HIS A 31 -4.22 2.80 5.26
N GLY A 32 -3.24 3.67 5.44
CA GLY A 32 -2.86 4.21 6.74
C GLY A 32 -3.73 5.39 7.12
N VAL A 33 -4.38 5.32 8.28
CA VAL A 33 -5.23 6.38 8.84
C VAL A 33 -4.99 6.50 10.34
N ARG A 34 -5.43 7.61 10.92
CA ARG A 34 -5.35 7.83 12.37
C ARG A 34 -6.45 7.10 13.11
N LYS A 35 -7.68 7.18 12.60
CA LYS A 35 -8.88 6.58 13.20
C LYS A 35 -9.66 5.77 12.18
N ASN A 36 -10.43 4.80 12.64
CA ASN A 36 -11.30 4.01 11.77
C ASN A 36 -12.28 4.87 10.97
N SER A 37 -12.76 5.99 11.54
CA SER A 37 -13.66 6.92 10.87
C SER A 37 -13.01 7.66 9.70
N ASP A 38 -11.69 7.63 9.58
CA ASP A 38 -10.96 8.26 8.47
C ASP A 38 -10.84 7.35 7.24
N LEU A 39 -11.30 6.10 7.32
CA LEU A 39 -11.28 5.17 6.19
C LEU A 39 -12.31 5.60 5.16
N SER A 40 -11.84 6.26 4.10
CA SER A 40 -12.65 6.76 2.99
C SER A 40 -12.80 5.73 1.88
N TYR A 41 -13.73 5.99 0.94
CA TYR A 41 -13.94 5.17 -0.27
C TYR A 41 -14.33 3.71 0.00
N GLN A 42 -14.95 3.42 1.14
CA GLN A 42 -15.25 2.04 1.54
C GLN A 42 -16.20 1.32 0.58
N GLU A 43 -17.16 2.05 -0.02
CA GLU A 43 -18.07 1.48 -1.00
C GLU A 43 -17.34 1.03 -2.27
N LEU A 44 -16.46 1.91 -2.82
CA LEU A 44 -15.66 1.59 -4.00
C LEU A 44 -14.67 0.44 -3.71
N ILE A 45 -14.00 0.48 -2.57
CA ILE A 45 -13.08 -0.58 -2.16
C ILE A 45 -13.82 -1.92 -2.04
N GLY A 46 -15.01 -1.91 -1.45
CA GLY A 46 -15.85 -3.10 -1.34
C GLY A 46 -16.22 -3.68 -2.71
N LYS A 47 -16.55 -2.81 -3.67
CA LYS A 47 -16.82 -3.23 -5.04
C LYS A 47 -15.59 -3.86 -5.71
N LEU A 48 -14.43 -3.24 -5.57
CA LEU A 48 -13.18 -3.77 -6.13
C LEU A 48 -12.81 -5.12 -5.49
N LYS A 49 -12.99 -5.27 -4.19
CA LYS A 49 -12.77 -6.54 -3.50
C LYS A 49 -13.66 -7.67 -4.03
N ARG A 50 -14.90 -7.37 -4.35
CA ARG A 50 -15.83 -8.36 -4.95
C ARG A 50 -15.43 -8.74 -6.36
N LEU A 51 -15.00 -7.77 -7.17
CA LEU A 51 -14.57 -8.02 -8.56
C LEU A 51 -13.25 -8.78 -8.64
N TYR A 52 -12.33 -8.53 -7.70
CA TYR A 52 -10.96 -9.07 -7.75
C TYR A 52 -10.62 -9.82 -6.46
N THR A 53 -11.53 -10.68 -6.02
CA THR A 53 -11.48 -11.38 -4.73
C THR A 53 -10.15 -12.12 -4.49
N SER A 54 -9.61 -12.77 -5.53
CA SER A 54 -8.38 -13.57 -5.41
C SER A 54 -7.10 -12.76 -5.61
N GLN A 55 -7.20 -11.51 -6.07
CA GLN A 55 -6.04 -10.67 -6.40
C GLN A 55 -5.86 -9.49 -5.45
N LEU A 56 -6.95 -8.92 -4.92
CA LEU A 56 -6.92 -7.71 -4.10
C LEU A 56 -7.03 -8.02 -2.62
N ASN A 57 -6.03 -7.58 -1.87
CA ASN A 57 -6.10 -7.50 -0.41
C ASN A 57 -6.16 -6.02 -0.01
N TYR A 58 -7.11 -5.67 0.83
CA TYR A 58 -7.22 -4.34 1.40
C TYR A 58 -6.86 -4.39 2.88
N ILE A 59 -5.86 -3.62 3.29
CA ILE A 59 -5.32 -3.65 4.65
C ILE A 59 -5.35 -2.23 5.25
N PRO A 60 -6.36 -1.90 6.05
CA PRO A 60 -6.33 -0.70 6.88
C PRO A 60 -5.22 -0.79 7.92
N VAL A 61 -4.56 0.33 8.18
CA VAL A 61 -3.55 0.45 9.24
C VAL A 61 -3.92 1.67 10.07
N VAL A 62 -4.36 1.45 11.30
CA VAL A 62 -4.94 2.48 12.17
C VAL A 62 -3.96 2.80 13.30
N SER A 63 -3.57 4.09 13.42
CA SER A 63 -2.46 4.48 14.31
C SER A 63 -2.88 5.02 15.68
N ARG A 64 -4.11 5.55 15.85
CA ARG A 64 -4.49 6.25 17.09
C ARG A 64 -5.62 5.60 17.87
N GLU A 65 -6.09 4.46 17.44
CA GLU A 65 -7.09 3.66 18.17
C GLU A 65 -7.01 2.21 17.72
N ALA A 66 -7.72 1.31 18.38
CA ALA A 66 -7.76 -0.09 17.98
C ALA A 66 -8.42 -0.23 16.60
N PRO A 67 -7.82 -0.96 15.65
CA PRO A 67 -8.43 -1.15 14.34
C PRO A 67 -9.66 -2.05 14.43
N LEU A 68 -10.73 -1.68 13.69
CA LEU A 68 -11.88 -2.56 13.52
C LEU A 68 -11.56 -3.69 12.55
N GLN A 69 -10.64 -3.45 11.63
CA GLN A 69 -10.06 -4.44 10.73
C GLN A 69 -8.64 -4.01 10.36
N GLY A 70 -7.82 -4.95 9.91
CA GLY A 70 -6.45 -4.68 9.52
C GLY A 70 -5.48 -4.64 10.69
N LEU A 71 -4.54 -3.72 10.65
CA LEU A 71 -3.41 -3.66 11.56
C LEU A 71 -3.38 -2.38 12.38
N ALA A 72 -2.82 -2.47 13.58
CA ALA A 72 -2.56 -1.32 14.43
C ALA A 72 -1.17 -0.76 14.15
N GLY A 73 -1.05 0.58 14.09
CA GLY A 73 0.22 1.26 13.95
C GLY A 73 0.30 2.15 12.72
N ARG A 74 1.53 2.43 12.32
CA ARG A 74 1.84 3.19 11.09
C ARG A 74 2.37 2.26 10.02
N ILE A 75 2.30 2.68 8.75
CA ILE A 75 2.76 1.88 7.61
C ILE A 75 4.22 1.46 7.78
N THR A 76 5.11 2.39 8.16
CA THR A 76 6.52 2.08 8.39
C THR A 76 6.71 1.01 9.48
N THR A 77 5.96 1.11 10.56
CA THR A 77 6.03 0.17 11.67
C THR A 77 5.63 -1.24 11.26
N VAL A 78 4.50 -1.38 10.54
CA VAL A 78 4.01 -2.71 10.15
C VAL A 78 4.87 -3.37 9.06
N ILE A 79 5.63 -2.59 8.29
CA ILE A 79 6.64 -3.12 7.37
C ILE A 79 7.88 -3.55 8.15
N GLU A 80 8.37 -2.68 9.02
CA GLU A 80 9.61 -2.91 9.79
C GLU A 80 9.52 -4.16 10.67
N ASN A 81 8.38 -4.37 11.34
CA ASN A 81 8.19 -5.52 12.23
C ASN A 81 7.59 -6.75 11.52
N ASN A 82 7.47 -6.73 10.19
CA ASN A 82 6.91 -7.80 9.36
C ASN A 82 5.40 -8.07 9.56
N ALA A 83 4.70 -7.29 10.35
CA ALA A 83 3.27 -7.51 10.60
C ALA A 83 2.44 -7.47 9.32
N LEU A 84 2.79 -6.58 8.37
CA LEU A 84 2.11 -6.49 7.10
C LEU A 84 2.27 -7.77 6.27
N TYR A 85 3.50 -8.28 6.16
CA TYR A 85 3.78 -9.48 5.37
C TYR A 85 3.14 -10.73 5.98
N GLU A 86 3.17 -10.85 7.29
CA GLU A 86 2.49 -11.94 7.99
C GLU A 86 0.97 -11.87 7.79
N HIS A 87 0.40 -10.67 7.84
CA HIS A 87 -1.05 -10.47 7.65
C HIS A 87 -1.53 -10.90 6.27
N VAL A 88 -0.78 -10.59 5.22
CA VAL A 88 -1.16 -10.96 3.85
C VAL A 88 -0.66 -12.36 3.46
N GLY A 89 0.18 -12.99 4.27
CA GLY A 89 0.71 -14.31 3.99
C GLY A 89 1.69 -14.36 2.82
N LEU A 90 2.36 -13.24 2.52
CA LEU A 90 3.30 -13.14 1.41
C LEU A 90 4.67 -12.71 1.92
N CYS A 91 5.71 -13.25 1.29
CA CYS A 91 7.08 -12.84 1.55
C CYS A 91 7.54 -11.94 0.41
N ALA A 92 7.65 -10.64 0.67
CA ALA A 92 8.11 -9.67 -0.32
C ALA A 92 9.63 -9.64 -0.39
N THR A 93 10.15 -9.73 -1.61
CA THR A 93 11.59 -9.61 -1.90
C THR A 93 11.77 -8.69 -3.10
N PRO A 94 12.99 -8.17 -3.35
CA PRO A 94 13.24 -7.38 -4.57
C PRO A 94 12.95 -8.13 -5.88
N ASN A 95 12.89 -9.45 -5.84
CA ASN A 95 12.61 -10.25 -7.04
C ASN A 95 11.10 -10.40 -7.34
N ASN A 96 10.23 -10.15 -6.37
CA ASN A 96 8.81 -10.44 -6.53
C ASN A 96 7.87 -9.30 -6.14
N ALA A 97 8.39 -8.17 -5.66
CA ALA A 97 7.56 -7.10 -5.14
C ALA A 97 7.86 -5.74 -5.76
N GLN A 98 6.80 -4.96 -5.96
CA GLN A 98 6.84 -3.57 -6.38
C GLN A 98 6.07 -2.76 -5.32
N PHE A 99 6.59 -1.57 -5.00
CA PHE A 99 5.97 -0.67 -4.03
C PHE A 99 5.59 0.65 -4.69
N MET A 100 4.35 1.06 -4.51
CA MET A 100 3.86 2.36 -4.93
C MET A 100 3.45 3.13 -3.67
N LEU A 101 4.00 4.32 -3.48
CA LEU A 101 3.81 5.13 -2.29
C LEU A 101 3.09 6.43 -2.64
N CYS A 102 2.06 6.76 -1.89
CA CYS A 102 1.34 8.02 -2.05
C CYS A 102 0.77 8.47 -0.71
N GLY A 103 1.01 9.72 -0.33
CA GLY A 103 0.43 10.24 0.90
C GLY A 103 1.32 11.21 1.63
N ASN A 104 1.24 11.18 2.94
CA ASN A 104 2.00 12.05 3.82
C ASN A 104 3.49 12.03 3.46
N PRO A 105 4.13 13.20 3.22
CA PRO A 105 5.53 13.24 2.79
C PRO A 105 6.50 12.55 3.74
N GLN A 106 6.25 12.62 5.04
CA GLN A 106 7.10 11.95 6.02
C GLN A 106 6.96 10.43 5.94
N MET A 107 5.74 9.93 5.76
CA MET A 107 5.51 8.49 5.54
C MET A 107 6.22 8.01 4.28
N VAL A 108 6.10 8.74 3.17
CA VAL A 108 6.75 8.40 1.90
C VAL A 108 8.27 8.36 2.07
N LYS A 109 8.84 9.36 2.73
CA LYS A 109 10.28 9.43 2.99
C LYS A 109 10.75 8.27 3.84
N ASP A 110 10.13 8.06 4.99
CA ASP A 110 10.54 7.03 5.95
C ASP A 110 10.38 5.62 5.36
N THR A 111 9.29 5.38 4.65
CA THR A 111 9.05 4.08 4.00
C THR A 111 10.06 3.83 2.89
N THR A 112 10.38 4.86 2.09
CA THR A 112 11.39 4.75 1.05
C THR A 112 12.76 4.40 1.63
N GLU A 113 13.18 5.08 2.69
CA GLU A 113 14.45 4.80 3.36
C GLU A 113 14.50 3.38 3.91
N LEU A 114 13.40 2.92 4.52
CA LEU A 114 13.28 1.56 5.03
C LEU A 114 13.41 0.52 3.91
N LEU A 115 12.74 0.72 2.80
CA LEU A 115 12.79 -0.19 1.66
C LEU A 115 14.17 -0.19 0.99
N LEU A 116 14.81 0.97 0.86
CA LEU A 116 16.18 1.05 0.34
C LEU A 116 17.15 0.23 1.22
N ALA A 117 16.99 0.27 2.54
CA ALA A 117 17.79 -0.53 3.46
C ALA A 117 17.53 -2.04 3.31
N GLN A 118 16.40 -2.43 2.74
CA GLN A 118 16.02 -3.82 2.46
C GLN A 118 16.35 -4.25 1.03
N ASN A 119 17.23 -3.51 0.35
CA ASN A 119 17.73 -3.79 -1.01
C ASN A 119 16.74 -3.56 -2.15
N TYR A 120 15.65 -2.84 -1.90
CA TYR A 120 14.80 -2.35 -2.97
C TYR A 120 15.43 -1.10 -3.57
N LYS A 121 15.16 -0.82 -4.86
CA LYS A 121 15.68 0.33 -5.57
C LYS A 121 14.56 1.26 -6.00
N ARG A 122 14.85 2.57 -6.03
CA ARG A 122 13.92 3.54 -6.61
C ARG A 122 13.73 3.27 -8.09
N ASN A 123 12.47 3.34 -8.53
CA ASN A 123 12.15 3.27 -9.95
C ASN A 123 12.45 4.62 -10.59
N ARG A 124 13.34 4.62 -11.56
CA ARG A 124 13.74 5.83 -12.32
C ARG A 124 13.54 5.58 -13.80
N ARG A 125 13.34 6.67 -14.56
CA ARG A 125 13.07 6.59 -16.00
C ARG A 125 14.10 5.75 -16.77
N LYS A 126 15.40 5.93 -16.46
CA LYS A 126 16.49 5.23 -17.13
C LYS A 126 16.95 3.96 -16.39
N GLU A 127 16.44 3.73 -15.20
CA GLU A 127 16.85 2.63 -14.35
C GLU A 127 15.63 2.09 -13.59
N PRO A 128 14.94 1.09 -14.17
CA PRO A 128 13.77 0.51 -13.52
C PRO A 128 14.08 -0.03 -12.12
N GLY A 129 13.16 0.16 -11.20
CA GLY A 129 13.30 -0.27 -9.82
C GLY A 129 11.96 -0.69 -9.24
N HIS A 130 11.92 -0.78 -7.92
CA HIS A 130 10.80 -1.35 -7.17
C HIS A 130 9.90 -0.31 -6.52
N ILE A 131 10.43 0.89 -6.27
CA ILE A 131 9.75 1.93 -5.48
C ILE A 131 9.34 3.07 -6.38
N THR A 132 8.02 3.25 -6.55
CA THR A 132 7.44 4.37 -7.30
C THR A 132 6.70 5.27 -6.32
N VAL A 133 6.95 6.57 -6.39
CA VAL A 133 6.30 7.58 -5.55
C VAL A 133 5.37 8.43 -6.40
N GLU A 134 4.10 8.48 -6.00
CA GLU A 134 3.12 9.38 -6.59
C GLU A 134 3.04 10.63 -5.72
N GLN A 135 3.22 11.80 -6.31
CA GLN A 135 3.09 13.06 -5.60
C GLN A 135 1.62 13.45 -5.53
N TYR A 136 1.12 13.61 -4.31
CA TYR A 136 -0.27 13.96 -4.06
C TYR A 136 -0.41 15.42 -3.63
N TRP A 137 0.59 15.97 -2.95
CA TRP A 137 0.66 17.38 -2.55
C TRP A 137 2.08 17.94 -2.54
#